data_43c42c2c0f77461aed3c6c162473ed1b
#
_entry.id   43c42c2c0f77461aed3c6c162473ed1b
#
_cell.length_a   1.000
_cell.length_b   1.000
_cell.length_c   1.000
_cell.angle_alpha   90.00
_cell.angle_beta   90.00
_cell.angle_gamma   90.00
#
_symmetry.space_group_name_H-M   'P 1'
#
loop_
_entity.id
_entity.type
_entity.pdbx_description
1 polymer ?
#
loop_
_entity_poly.entity_id
_entity_poly.type
_entity_poly.pdbx_seq_one_letter_code
_entity_poly.pdbx_strand_id
1 'polypeptide(L)'
;MADGQVRQATIFVVEDDQDVLVSLRFLLETEGFNVRTFASGPALLAEGLPGPGDCLVVDYKMAEMDGFELIERLRGQRVSAPVVLVTAYPGPTVSARAESSGVRHIVLKPHIEDSLIAHVRAAMREAHPA
;
A
#
# COMPACT_ATOMS: atom_id res chain seq x y z
N MET A 1 -18.89 -21.37 -11.48
CA MET A 1 -18.43 -21.24 -11.30
C MET A 1 -17.86 -20.94 -11.03
N ALA A 2 -17.90 -21.01 -10.91
CA ALA A 2 -17.29 -20.81 -10.51
C ALA A 2 -17.09 -20.43 -10.03
N ASP A 3 -17.30 -20.63 -9.96
CA ASP A 3 -17.05 -20.33 -9.34
C ASP A 3 -16.86 -19.63 -8.83
N GLY A 4 -17.48 -19.74 -9.01
CA GLY A 4 -17.49 -18.70 -8.02
C GLY A 4 -16.13 -18.37 -7.45
N GLN A 5 -15.14 -18.45 -8.22
CA GLN A 5 -13.76 -18.21 -7.80
C GLN A 5 -13.39 -16.74 -7.94
N VAL A 6 -14.02 -15.89 -7.14
CA VAL A 6 -13.56 -14.51 -7.08
C VAL A 6 -12.24 -14.51 -6.30
N ARG A 7 -11.16 -14.10 -6.96
CA ARG A 7 -9.87 -14.00 -6.30
C ARG A 7 -9.99 -12.94 -5.20
N GLN A 8 -9.65 -13.32 -4.00
CA GLN A 8 -9.68 -12.39 -2.89
C GLN A 8 -8.52 -11.42 -3.00
N ALA A 9 -8.82 -10.13 -2.95
CA ALA A 9 -7.81 -9.09 -3.03
C ALA A 9 -6.87 -9.15 -1.84
N THR A 10 -5.62 -8.81 -2.06
CA THR A 10 -4.59 -8.79 -1.03
C THR A 10 -4.09 -7.38 -0.83
N ILE A 11 -3.87 -7.00 0.41
CA ILE A 11 -3.21 -5.74 0.77
C ILE A 11 -1.74 -6.05 0.99
N PHE A 12 -0.88 -5.43 0.19
CA PHE A 12 0.57 -5.58 0.31
C PHE A 12 1.08 -4.42 1.16
N VAL A 13 1.67 -4.73 2.31
CA VAL A 13 2.15 -3.72 3.25
C VAL A 13 3.67 -3.72 3.27
N VAL A 14 4.27 -2.56 3.03
CA VAL A 14 5.73 -2.40 3.05
C VAL A 14 6.10 -1.36 4.09
N GLU A 15 6.84 -1.77 5.10
CA GLU A 15 7.21 -0.94 6.23
C GLU A 15 8.46 -1.53 6.89
N ASP A 16 9.50 -0.72 7.07
CA ASP A 16 10.75 -1.25 7.64
C ASP A 16 10.80 -1.24 9.16
N ASP A 17 9.90 -0.54 9.83
CA ASP A 17 9.77 -0.61 11.28
C ASP A 17 8.91 -1.82 11.62
N GLN A 18 9.52 -2.81 12.28
CA GLN A 18 8.85 -4.08 12.54
C GLN A 18 7.60 -3.93 13.41
N ASP A 19 7.64 -3.06 14.41
CA ASP A 19 6.49 -2.85 15.29
C ASP A 19 5.33 -2.22 14.54
N VAL A 20 5.63 -1.27 13.67
CA VAL A 20 4.61 -0.63 12.84
C VAL A 20 4.03 -1.65 11.85
N LEU A 21 4.88 -2.47 11.26
CA LEU A 21 4.46 -3.49 10.31
C LEU A 21 3.46 -4.47 10.95
N VAL A 22 3.78 -4.94 12.15
CA VAL A 22 2.90 -5.84 12.88
C VAL A 22 1.57 -5.16 13.21
N SER A 23 1.62 -3.90 13.61
CA SER A 23 0.39 -3.15 13.93
C SER A 23 -0.49 -2.95 12.71
N LEU A 24 0.12 -2.60 11.57
CA LEU A 24 -0.64 -2.42 10.33
C LEU A 24 -1.29 -3.74 9.90
N ARG A 25 -0.55 -4.82 9.98
CA ARG A 25 -1.06 -6.13 9.63
C ARG A 25 -2.26 -6.50 10.51
N PHE A 26 -2.11 -6.31 11.82
CA PHE A 26 -3.18 -6.62 12.76
C PHE A 26 -4.43 -5.81 12.45
N LEU A 27 -4.27 -4.52 12.25
CA LEU A 27 -5.37 -3.63 11.95
C LEU A 27 -6.14 -4.07 10.70
N LEU A 28 -5.40 -4.34 9.63
CA LEU A 28 -6.01 -4.72 8.36
C LEU A 28 -6.66 -6.11 8.43
N GLU A 29 -6.00 -7.06 9.07
CA GLU A 29 -6.56 -8.41 9.20
C GLU A 29 -7.82 -8.40 10.07
N THR A 30 -7.86 -7.55 11.08
CA THR A 30 -9.05 -7.41 11.94
C THR A 30 -10.26 -6.94 11.13
N GLU A 31 -10.01 -6.16 10.09
CA GLU A 31 -11.08 -5.69 9.20
C GLU A 31 -11.43 -6.68 8.09
N GLY A 32 -10.82 -7.85 8.10
CA GLY A 32 -11.16 -8.91 7.15
C GLY A 32 -10.31 -8.95 5.88
N PHE A 33 -9.27 -8.12 5.78
CA PHE A 33 -8.41 -8.13 4.60
C PHE A 33 -7.39 -9.26 4.65
N ASN A 34 -7.05 -9.78 3.47
CA ASN A 34 -5.86 -10.60 3.30
C ASN A 34 -4.66 -9.68 3.26
N VAL A 35 -3.62 -9.98 4.01
CA VAL A 35 -2.45 -9.10 4.11
C VAL A 35 -1.17 -9.88 3.87
N ARG A 36 -0.28 -9.32 3.06
CA ARG A 36 1.11 -9.77 2.95
C ARG A 36 2.01 -8.62 3.36
N THR A 37 3.01 -8.92 4.16
CA THR A 37 3.88 -7.90 4.71
C THR A 37 5.31 -8.06 4.23
N PHE A 38 5.99 -6.92 4.04
CA PHE A 38 7.38 -6.88 3.57
C PHE A 38 8.13 -5.80 4.35
N ALA A 39 9.34 -6.11 4.75
CA ALA A 39 10.15 -5.18 5.53
C ALA A 39 10.89 -4.16 4.68
N SER A 40 10.86 -4.30 3.36
CA SER A 40 11.54 -3.37 2.45
C SER A 40 10.95 -3.45 1.05
N GLY A 41 11.23 -2.42 0.25
CA GLY A 41 10.87 -2.43 -1.16
C GLY A 41 11.52 -3.56 -1.92
N PRO A 42 12.85 -3.77 -1.78
CA PRO A 42 13.48 -4.90 -2.44
C PRO A 42 12.87 -6.25 -2.10
N ALA A 43 12.44 -6.46 -0.85
CA ALA A 43 11.79 -7.70 -0.47
C ALA A 43 10.50 -7.93 -1.25
N LEU A 44 9.69 -6.89 -1.39
CA LEU A 44 8.47 -6.99 -2.19
C LEU A 44 8.79 -7.33 -3.64
N LEU A 45 9.76 -6.61 -4.22
CA LEU A 45 10.11 -6.82 -5.63
C LEU A 45 10.61 -8.23 -5.89
N ALA A 46 11.26 -8.86 -4.90
CA ALA A 46 11.81 -10.21 -5.04
C ALA A 46 10.76 -11.29 -4.87
N GLU A 47 9.72 -11.05 -4.06
CA GLU A 47 8.80 -12.11 -3.65
C GLU A 47 7.50 -12.17 -4.43
N GLY A 48 7.18 -11.15 -5.17
CA GLY A 48 5.96 -11.19 -5.96
C GLY A 48 5.23 -9.85 -5.92
N LEU A 49 4.64 -9.51 -7.04
CA LEU A 49 4.08 -8.19 -7.24
C LEU A 49 2.58 -8.19 -7.03
N PRO A 50 2.02 -7.05 -6.56
CA PRO A 50 0.55 -6.92 -6.51
C PRO A 50 -0.05 -7.09 -7.89
N GLY A 51 -1.18 -7.77 -7.96
CA GLY A 51 -1.93 -7.95 -9.18
C GLY A 51 -3.04 -6.92 -9.32
N PRO A 52 -3.77 -6.98 -10.45
CA PRO A 52 -4.92 -6.12 -10.62
C PRO A 52 -5.94 -6.42 -9.52
N GLY A 53 -6.41 -5.40 -8.86
CA GLY A 53 -7.36 -5.58 -7.78
C GLY A 53 -6.75 -5.64 -6.39
N ASP A 54 -5.44 -5.76 -6.28
CA ASP A 54 -4.76 -5.67 -4.99
C ASP A 54 -4.54 -4.19 -4.62
N CYS A 55 -4.04 -3.95 -3.41
CA CYS A 55 -3.75 -2.60 -2.92
C CYS A 55 -2.39 -2.62 -2.25
N LEU A 56 -1.67 -1.51 -2.34
CA LEU A 56 -0.36 -1.37 -1.71
C LEU A 56 -0.44 -0.31 -0.62
N VAL A 57 0.00 -0.66 0.58
CA VAL A 57 0.18 0.29 1.68
C VAL A 57 1.67 0.39 1.91
N VAL A 58 2.25 1.57 1.73
CA VAL A 58 3.70 1.71 1.77
C VAL A 58 4.09 2.94 2.59
N ASP A 59 5.09 2.75 3.45
CA ASP A 59 5.67 3.86 4.20
C ASP A 59 6.59 4.66 3.29
N TYR A 60 6.59 5.98 3.44
CA TYR A 60 7.43 6.85 2.64
C TYR A 60 8.91 6.64 2.97
N LYS A 61 9.29 6.83 4.22
CA LYS A 61 10.69 6.80 4.64
C LYS A 61 11.11 5.40 5.04
N MET A 62 11.93 4.79 4.18
CA MET A 62 12.50 3.48 4.46
C MET A 62 13.98 3.51 4.09
N ALA A 63 14.77 2.62 4.71
CA ALA A 63 16.23 2.70 4.66
C ALA A 63 16.82 2.48 3.27
N GLU A 64 16.39 1.45 2.56
CA GLU A 64 17.03 1.08 1.30
C GLU A 64 16.40 1.73 0.08
N MET A 65 15.09 1.86 0.12
CA MET A 65 14.33 2.36 -1.01
C MET A 65 13.11 3.05 -0.42
N ASP A 66 12.88 4.32 -0.72
CA ASP A 66 11.72 4.99 -0.16
C ASP A 66 10.45 4.57 -0.91
N GLY A 67 9.30 4.97 -0.37
CA GLY A 67 8.02 4.55 -0.92
C GLY A 67 7.80 4.98 -2.36
N PHE A 68 8.24 6.18 -2.71
CA PHE A 68 8.07 6.66 -4.09
C PHE A 68 8.97 5.92 -5.06
N GLU A 69 10.19 5.61 -4.65
CA GLU A 69 11.09 4.79 -5.49
C GLU A 69 10.48 3.42 -5.76
N LEU A 70 9.90 2.82 -4.73
CA LEU A 70 9.22 1.53 -4.89
C LEU A 70 8.06 1.64 -5.87
N ILE A 71 7.23 2.68 -5.71
CA ILE A 71 6.09 2.90 -6.60
C ILE A 71 6.55 3.04 -8.04
N GLU A 72 7.63 3.82 -8.29
CA GLU A 72 8.17 3.98 -9.63
C GLU A 72 8.61 2.65 -10.23
N ARG A 73 9.29 1.81 -9.41
CA ARG A 73 9.72 0.49 -9.87
C ARG A 73 8.53 -0.39 -10.24
N LEU A 74 7.49 -0.34 -9.41
CA LEU A 74 6.29 -1.13 -9.67
C LEU A 74 5.59 -0.69 -10.94
N ARG A 75 5.46 0.63 -11.13
CA ARG A 75 4.85 1.16 -12.36
C ARG A 75 5.66 0.77 -13.60
N GLY A 76 6.98 0.75 -13.48
CA GLY A 76 7.84 0.29 -14.56
C GLY A 76 7.65 -1.17 -14.90
N GLN A 77 7.14 -1.97 -13.99
CA GLN A 77 6.82 -3.38 -14.22
C GLN A 77 5.34 -3.59 -14.50
N ARG A 78 4.63 -2.53 -14.82
CA ARG A 78 3.21 -2.54 -15.17
C ARG A 78 2.29 -2.97 -14.03
N VAL A 79 2.72 -2.74 -12.80
CA VAL A 79 1.87 -2.93 -11.64
C VAL A 79 1.04 -1.67 -11.48
N SER A 80 -0.28 -1.81 -11.54
CA SER A 80 -1.20 -0.67 -11.48
C SER A 80 -1.99 -0.61 -10.18
N ALA A 81 -1.67 -1.47 -9.22
CA ALA A 81 -2.40 -1.50 -7.95
C ALA A 81 -2.42 -0.11 -7.30
N PRO A 82 -3.57 0.30 -6.76
CA PRO A 82 -3.65 1.59 -6.07
C PRO A 82 -2.78 1.59 -4.82
N VAL A 83 -2.30 2.78 -4.46
CA VAL A 83 -1.34 2.95 -3.37
C VAL A 83 -1.91 3.85 -2.30
N VAL A 84 -1.77 3.42 -1.05
CA VAL A 84 -1.97 4.27 0.12
C VAL A 84 -0.58 4.53 0.71
N LEU A 85 -0.14 5.77 0.67
CA LEU A 85 1.16 6.16 1.20
C LEU A 85 1.01 6.56 2.66
N VAL A 86 1.86 6.02 3.51
CA VAL A 86 1.86 6.35 4.94
C VAL A 86 3.11 7.20 5.22
N THR A 87 2.97 8.32 5.90
CA THR A 87 4.09 9.21 6.16
C THR A 87 3.93 9.99 7.44
N ALA A 88 5.05 10.24 8.11
CA ALA A 88 5.12 11.20 9.21
C ALA A 88 5.54 12.60 8.71
N TYR A 89 5.77 12.73 7.41
CA TYR A 89 6.35 13.94 6.80
C TYR A 89 5.39 14.56 5.80
N PRO A 90 4.33 15.24 6.28
CA PRO A 90 3.44 15.94 5.36
C PRO A 90 4.14 17.18 4.81
N GLY A 91 3.69 17.65 3.68
CA GLY A 91 4.20 18.88 3.12
C GLY A 91 4.22 18.91 1.61
N PRO A 92 4.64 20.04 1.02
CA PRO A 92 4.57 20.24 -0.42
C PRO A 92 5.39 19.24 -1.22
N THR A 93 6.56 18.83 -0.72
CA THR A 93 7.41 17.88 -1.42
C THR A 93 6.74 16.52 -1.55
N VAL A 94 6.17 16.02 -0.46
CA VAL A 94 5.47 14.75 -0.47
C VAL A 94 4.22 14.83 -1.35
N SER A 95 3.47 15.92 -1.22
CA SER A 95 2.26 16.11 -2.01
C SER A 95 2.57 16.16 -3.52
N ALA A 96 3.64 16.85 -3.89
CA ALA A 96 4.02 16.96 -5.30
C ALA A 96 4.46 15.60 -5.86
N ARG A 97 5.25 14.85 -5.09
CA ARG A 97 5.69 13.51 -5.52
C ARG A 97 4.51 12.56 -5.63
N ALA A 98 3.57 12.64 -4.68
CA ALA A 98 2.36 11.81 -4.71
C ALA A 98 1.56 12.08 -5.98
N GLU A 99 1.36 13.36 -6.29
CA GLU A 99 0.62 13.75 -7.48
C GLU A 99 1.28 13.23 -8.75
N SER A 100 2.60 13.43 -8.88
CA SER A 100 3.31 12.97 -10.08
C SER A 100 3.40 11.46 -10.19
N SER A 101 3.28 10.74 -9.07
CA SER A 101 3.31 9.28 -9.05
C SER A 101 1.92 8.64 -9.13
N GLY A 102 0.87 9.45 -9.18
CA GLY A 102 -0.50 8.95 -9.22
C GLY A 102 -1.02 8.44 -7.88
N VAL A 103 -0.38 8.81 -6.78
CA VAL A 103 -0.81 8.41 -5.44
C VAL A 103 -1.91 9.35 -4.97
N ARG A 104 -3.07 8.80 -4.66
CA ARG A 104 -4.24 9.59 -4.26
C ARG A 104 -4.54 9.53 -2.77
N HIS A 105 -3.95 8.58 -2.07
CA HIS A 105 -4.28 8.34 -0.66
C HIS A 105 -3.02 8.48 0.18
N ILE A 106 -3.04 9.45 1.09
CA ILE A 106 -1.93 9.70 2.01
C ILE A 106 -2.50 9.66 3.43
N VAL A 107 -1.89 8.82 4.26
CA VAL A 107 -2.27 8.67 5.67
C VAL A 107 -1.13 9.14 6.53
N LEU A 108 -1.41 10.01 7.48
CA LEU A 108 -0.38 10.61 8.32
C LEU A 108 -0.18 9.81 9.61
N LYS A 109 1.07 9.50 9.92
CA LYS A 109 1.45 8.97 11.23
C LYS A 109 1.36 10.10 12.23
N PRO A 110 1.05 9.82 13.49
CA PRO A 110 0.79 8.52 14.11
C PRO A 110 -0.67 8.09 14.07
N HIS A 111 -1.56 8.83 13.43
CA HIS A 111 -3.00 8.57 13.45
C HIS A 111 -3.44 7.60 12.36
N ILE A 112 -2.67 6.54 12.16
CA ILE A 112 -2.92 5.58 11.08
C ILE A 112 -4.26 4.88 11.26
N GLU A 113 -4.54 4.40 12.47
CA GLU A 113 -5.74 3.62 12.73
C GLU A 113 -7.04 4.41 12.51
N ASP A 114 -6.97 5.73 12.58
CA ASP A 114 -8.17 6.56 12.41
C ASP A 114 -8.63 6.65 10.95
N SER A 115 -7.72 6.49 10.00
CA SER A 115 -8.04 6.76 8.61
C SER A 115 -7.56 5.71 7.62
N LEU A 116 -6.66 4.81 8.02
CA LEU A 116 -6.08 3.83 7.10
C LEU A 116 -7.15 2.98 6.42
N ILE A 117 -8.06 2.43 7.21
CA ILE A 117 -9.09 1.53 6.67
C ILE A 117 -9.95 2.25 5.64
N ALA A 118 -10.35 3.50 5.94
CA ALA A 118 -11.15 4.27 4.99
C ALA A 118 -10.41 4.49 3.68
N HIS A 119 -9.12 4.82 3.76
CA HIS A 119 -8.30 5.03 2.55
C HIS A 119 -8.09 3.74 1.77
N VAL A 120 -7.86 2.62 2.47
CA VAL A 120 -7.71 1.32 1.81
C VAL A 120 -9.00 0.96 1.09
N ARG A 121 -10.14 1.12 1.75
CA ARG A 121 -11.43 0.81 1.11
C ARG A 121 -11.69 1.69 -0.10
N ALA A 122 -11.35 2.98 -0.02
CA ALA A 122 -11.48 3.88 -1.16
C ALA A 122 -10.57 3.48 -2.31
N ALA A 123 -9.32 3.12 -2.00
CA ALA A 123 -8.37 2.66 -3.00
C ALA A 123 -8.84 1.36 -3.66
N MET A 124 -9.39 0.44 -2.87
CA MET A 124 -9.91 -0.81 -3.40
C MET A 124 -11.09 -0.59 -4.34
N ARG A 125 -11.93 0.40 -4.06
CA ARG A 125 -13.02 0.74 -4.98
C ARG A 125 -12.50 1.26 -6.31
N GLU A 126 -11.37 1.96 -6.31
CA GLU A 126 -10.73 2.41 -7.55
C GLU A 126 -10.20 1.24 -8.36
N ALA A 127 -9.71 0.20 -7.68
CA ALA A 127 -9.19 -1.00 -8.35
C ALA A 127 -10.33 -1.89 -8.87
N HIS A 128 -11.53 -1.74 -8.31
CA HIS A 128 -12.70 -2.54 -8.69
C HIS A 128 -13.89 -1.63 -9.00
N PRO A 129 -13.79 -0.83 -10.05
CA PRO A 129 -14.92 0.04 -10.40
C PRO A 129 -16.12 -0.81 -10.80
N ALA A 130 -17.28 -0.39 -10.34
CA ALA A 130 -18.52 -1.11 -10.61
C ALA A 130 -18.94 -1.00 -12.07
#